data_58c5fbcb89c12e611d9e26a36c0b5163
#
_entry.id   58c5fbcb89c12e611d9e26a36c0b5163
#
_cell.length_a   1.000
_cell.length_b   1.000
_cell.length_c   1.000
_cell.angle_alpha   90.00
_cell.angle_beta   90.00
_cell.angle_gamma   90.00
#
_symmetry.space_group_name_H-M   'P 1'
#
loop_
_entity.id
_entity.type
_entity.pdbx_description
1 polymer ?
#
loop_
_entity_poly.entity_id
_entity_poly.type
_entity_poly.pdbx_seq_one_letter_code
_entity_poly.pdbx_strand_id
1 'polypeptide(L)'
;MDPELEQDRVAAPQPGAAGSLALRDIPIPDYCDVVIVPTAGVDETDPRIWAEAIFSHENSPLSSRGLRALRDETIRLFDMVPPPQKEYVTDEVVGSEALIIDDDEKLTVRIGVALLPGGDLLQVTTAVKYRSIRGRLAFAPRRLMHAAAVNTLARRAPTTLRRRALAGDPRAASLTWQVSRRALGRGASDRR
;
A
#
# COMPACT_ATOMS: atom_id res chain seq x y z
N MET A 1 -23.06 -1.44 45.38
CA MET A 1 -22.71 -2.03 44.06
C MET A 1 -22.59 -0.83 43.12
N ASP A 2 -21.35 -0.31 43.01
CA ASP A 2 -21.05 0.97 42.36
C ASP A 2 -21.04 0.82 40.85
N PRO A 3 -21.83 1.62 40.12
CA PRO A 3 -21.88 1.61 38.66
C PRO A 3 -20.75 2.40 37.98
N GLU A 4 -19.76 2.91 38.73
CA GLU A 4 -18.69 3.77 38.19
C GLU A 4 -17.42 3.04 37.69
N LEU A 5 -17.35 1.70 37.83
CA LEU A 5 -16.13 0.94 37.44
C LEU A 5 -16.16 0.37 36.02
N GLU A 6 -17.16 0.69 35.19
CA GLU A 6 -17.29 0.12 33.84
C GLU A 6 -16.92 1.10 32.71
N GLN A 7 -16.43 2.31 33.05
CA GLN A 7 -16.15 3.33 32.02
C GLN A 7 -14.70 3.44 31.54
N ASP A 8 -13.79 2.61 32.03
CA ASP A 8 -12.38 2.70 31.62
C ASP A 8 -11.92 1.51 30.75
N ARG A 9 -12.81 0.99 29.89
CA ARG A 9 -12.36 0.25 28.72
C ARG A 9 -11.86 1.26 27.71
N VAL A 10 -10.58 1.64 27.85
CA VAL A 10 -9.84 2.30 26.77
C VAL A 10 -10.03 1.45 25.54
N ALA A 11 -10.85 1.93 24.59
CA ALA A 11 -11.02 1.27 23.29
C ALA A 11 -9.62 1.10 22.70
N ALA A 12 -9.26 -0.13 22.36
CA ALA A 12 -8.00 -0.41 21.68
C ALA A 12 -7.88 0.58 20.50
N PRO A 13 -6.72 1.26 20.35
CA PRO A 13 -6.56 2.25 19.30
C PRO A 13 -6.86 1.60 17.96
N GLN A 14 -7.83 2.17 17.24
CA GLN A 14 -8.17 1.71 15.90
C GLN A 14 -6.98 1.95 14.99
N PRO A 15 -6.60 0.99 14.12
CA PRO A 15 -5.59 1.20 13.09
C PRO A 15 -5.95 2.44 12.28
N GLY A 16 -5.01 3.37 12.15
CA GLY A 16 -5.21 4.66 11.47
C GLY A 16 -5.22 5.88 12.39
N ALA A 17 -5.47 5.73 13.72
CA ALA A 17 -5.45 6.86 14.66
C ALA A 17 -4.16 6.94 15.49
N ALA A 18 -3.41 5.86 15.67
CA ALA A 18 -2.24 5.83 16.56
C ALA A 18 -1.05 4.99 16.06
N GLY A 19 -1.11 4.36 14.90
CA GLY A 19 0.01 3.59 14.36
C GLY A 19 -0.41 2.67 13.22
N SER A 20 0.49 2.46 12.26
CA SER A 20 0.33 1.48 11.21
C SER A 20 0.67 0.07 11.71
N LEU A 21 0.04 -0.97 11.15
CA LEU A 21 0.40 -2.37 11.36
C LEU A 21 1.88 -2.63 11.06
N ALA A 22 2.46 -1.88 10.13
CA ALA A 22 3.88 -1.97 9.83
C ALA A 22 4.77 -1.66 11.05
N LEU A 23 4.33 -0.79 11.95
CA LEU A 23 5.06 -0.42 13.17
C LEU A 23 4.72 -1.31 14.36
N ARG A 24 3.65 -2.09 14.30
CA ARG A 24 3.30 -3.06 15.35
C ARG A 24 4.41 -4.10 15.53
N ASP A 25 4.90 -4.65 14.42
CA ASP A 25 5.93 -5.71 14.43
C ASP A 25 7.34 -5.13 14.47
N ILE A 26 7.52 -3.88 14.04
CA ILE A 26 8.80 -3.16 14.04
C ILE A 26 8.62 -1.82 14.77
N PRO A 27 8.53 -1.79 16.10
CA PRO A 27 8.26 -0.55 16.84
C PRO A 27 9.40 0.49 16.71
N ILE A 28 10.63 0.01 16.50
CA ILE A 28 11.82 0.86 16.32
C ILE A 28 12.50 0.45 15.01
N PRO A 29 12.02 0.94 13.85
CA PRO A 29 12.62 0.65 12.57
C PRO A 29 13.95 1.41 12.37
N ASP A 30 14.84 0.84 11.56
CA ASP A 30 16.05 1.53 11.10
C ASP A 30 15.75 2.50 9.95
N TYR A 31 14.66 2.27 9.26
CA TYR A 31 14.08 3.17 8.27
C TYR A 31 12.55 3.10 8.34
N CYS A 32 11.93 4.26 8.27
CA CYS A 32 10.48 4.36 8.13
C CYS A 32 10.15 5.52 7.20
N ASP A 33 9.16 5.31 6.34
CA ASP A 33 8.50 6.38 5.61
C ASP A 33 6.98 6.21 5.64
N VAL A 34 6.29 7.32 5.43
CA VAL A 34 4.85 7.38 5.32
C VAL A 34 4.50 8.23 4.10
N VAL A 35 3.72 7.66 3.21
CA VAL A 35 3.21 8.33 2.03
C VAL A 35 1.70 8.39 2.12
N ILE A 36 1.12 9.59 1.96
CA ILE A 36 -0.32 9.80 1.94
C ILE A 36 -0.71 10.36 0.57
N VAL A 37 -1.69 9.73 -0.07
CA VAL A 37 -2.19 10.14 -1.39
C VAL A 37 -3.72 10.12 -1.42
N PRO A 38 -4.37 10.93 -2.26
CA PRO A 38 -5.82 10.86 -2.42
C PRO A 38 -6.23 9.57 -3.16
N THR A 39 -7.38 8.99 -2.76
CA THR A 39 -8.01 7.87 -3.47
C THR A 39 -8.61 8.30 -4.81
N ALA A 40 -8.65 9.61 -5.07
CA ALA A 40 -9.15 10.21 -6.29
C ALA A 40 -10.62 9.80 -6.62
N GLY A 41 -11.45 9.58 -5.59
CA GLY A 41 -12.86 9.21 -5.74
C GLY A 41 -13.07 7.77 -6.24
N VAL A 42 -12.12 6.88 -5.96
CA VAL A 42 -12.31 5.43 -6.08
C VAL A 42 -12.91 4.95 -4.76
N ASP A 43 -14.12 4.39 -4.83
CA ASP A 43 -14.89 3.97 -3.64
C ASP A 43 -14.55 2.51 -3.22
N GLU A 44 -13.30 2.07 -3.43
CA GLU A 44 -12.84 0.78 -2.95
C GLU A 44 -12.53 0.86 -1.46
N THR A 45 -13.10 -0.05 -0.68
CA THR A 45 -12.96 -0.07 0.79
C THR A 45 -12.07 -1.20 1.31
N ASP A 46 -11.75 -2.18 0.46
CA ASP A 46 -10.85 -3.27 0.85
C ASP A 46 -9.37 -2.83 0.69
N PRO A 47 -8.61 -2.72 1.80
CA PRO A 47 -7.21 -2.30 1.73
C PRO A 47 -6.31 -3.30 0.99
N ARG A 48 -6.72 -4.57 0.85
CA ARG A 48 -5.98 -5.57 0.06
C ARG A 48 -5.97 -5.22 -1.42
N ILE A 49 -7.13 -4.80 -1.94
CA ILE A 49 -7.27 -4.41 -3.35
C ILE A 49 -6.39 -3.20 -3.66
N TRP A 50 -6.30 -2.25 -2.72
CA TRP A 50 -5.38 -1.12 -2.83
C TRP A 50 -3.92 -1.57 -2.80
N ALA A 51 -3.53 -2.45 -1.87
CA ALA A 51 -2.18 -2.97 -1.78
C ALA A 51 -1.77 -3.70 -3.06
N GLU A 52 -2.62 -4.60 -3.57
CA GLU A 52 -2.41 -5.29 -4.84
C GLU A 52 -2.29 -4.31 -6.02
N ALA A 53 -3.14 -3.29 -6.08
CA ALA A 53 -3.08 -2.30 -7.15
C ALA A 53 -1.78 -1.49 -7.13
N ILE A 54 -1.34 -1.04 -5.94
CA ILE A 54 -0.10 -0.27 -5.77
C ILE A 54 1.11 -1.06 -6.26
N PHE A 55 1.23 -2.32 -5.83
CA PHE A 55 2.41 -3.15 -6.06
C PHE A 55 2.31 -4.07 -7.28
N SER A 56 1.24 -3.96 -8.08
CA SER A 56 1.06 -4.74 -9.29
C SER A 56 2.05 -4.36 -10.39
N HIS A 57 2.37 -5.33 -11.25
CA HIS A 57 3.20 -5.09 -12.43
C HIS A 57 2.61 -4.06 -13.40
N GLU A 58 1.28 -4.05 -13.54
CA GLU A 58 0.58 -3.12 -14.43
C GLU A 58 0.62 -1.67 -13.93
N ASN A 59 0.78 -1.47 -12.61
CA ASN A 59 0.93 -0.17 -12.00
C ASN A 59 2.37 0.38 -12.14
N SER A 60 3.32 -0.48 -12.46
CA SER A 60 4.70 -0.08 -12.64
C SER A 60 4.84 0.90 -13.80
N PRO A 61 5.56 2.04 -13.64
CA PRO A 61 5.73 3.00 -14.73
C PRO A 61 6.42 2.34 -15.93
N LEU A 62 5.98 2.65 -17.13
CA LEU A 62 6.64 2.22 -18.39
C LEU A 62 8.08 2.74 -18.51
N SER A 63 8.43 3.80 -17.78
CA SER A 63 9.81 4.27 -17.56
C SER A 63 10.67 3.28 -16.76
N SER A 64 10.09 2.17 -16.27
CA SER A 64 10.80 1.06 -15.65
C SER A 64 11.81 0.37 -16.57
N ARG A 65 11.84 0.67 -17.88
CA ARG A 65 12.98 0.26 -18.71
C ARG A 65 14.29 0.87 -18.23
N GLY A 66 14.30 2.16 -17.88
CA GLY A 66 15.46 2.83 -17.27
C GLY A 66 15.71 2.36 -15.83
N LEU A 67 14.65 2.14 -15.04
CA LEU A 67 14.77 1.64 -13.67
C LEU A 67 15.15 0.16 -13.63
N ARG A 68 14.72 -0.65 -14.63
CA ARG A 68 15.20 -2.02 -14.83
C ARG A 68 16.66 -2.03 -15.23
N ALA A 69 17.08 -1.17 -16.15
CA ALA A 69 18.48 -1.04 -16.54
C ALA A 69 19.34 -0.62 -15.34
N LEU A 70 18.88 0.34 -14.51
CA LEU A 70 19.57 0.75 -13.29
C LEU A 70 19.56 -0.37 -12.23
N ARG A 71 18.49 -1.13 -12.11
CA ARG A 71 18.39 -2.31 -11.25
C ARG A 71 19.32 -3.42 -11.73
N ASP A 72 19.30 -3.72 -13.03
CA ASP A 72 20.10 -4.80 -13.61
C ASP A 72 21.59 -4.45 -13.56
N GLU A 73 21.94 -3.17 -13.71
CA GLU A 73 23.31 -2.69 -13.52
C GLU A 73 23.73 -2.74 -12.04
N THR A 74 22.84 -2.39 -11.10
CA THR A 74 23.12 -2.51 -9.67
C THR A 74 23.26 -3.98 -9.25
N ILE A 75 22.45 -4.87 -9.82
CA ILE A 75 22.54 -6.32 -9.59
C ILE A 75 23.86 -6.86 -10.14
N ARG A 76 24.28 -6.45 -11.34
CA ARG A 76 25.56 -6.81 -11.94
C ARG A 76 26.77 -6.33 -11.13
N LEU A 77 26.73 -5.08 -10.66
CA LEU A 77 27.80 -4.48 -9.87
C LEU A 77 28.00 -5.14 -8.50
N PHE A 78 26.94 -5.74 -7.93
CA PHE A 78 26.99 -6.34 -6.60
C PHE A 78 26.85 -7.88 -6.60
N ASP A 79 26.96 -8.52 -7.78
CA ASP A 79 26.85 -9.98 -7.94
C ASP A 79 25.60 -10.57 -7.23
N MET A 80 24.50 -9.81 -7.26
CA MET A 80 23.26 -10.20 -6.63
C MET A 80 22.37 -10.91 -7.65
N VAL A 81 22.01 -12.15 -7.35
CA VAL A 81 20.94 -12.86 -8.08
C VAL A 81 19.67 -12.02 -7.96
N PRO A 82 19.00 -11.66 -9.10
CA PRO A 82 17.72 -10.97 -9.02
C PRO A 82 16.76 -11.83 -8.19
N PRO A 83 16.14 -11.29 -7.14
CA PRO A 83 15.11 -12.04 -6.43
C PRO A 83 14.02 -12.39 -7.44
N PRO A 84 13.42 -13.61 -7.35
CA PRO A 84 12.26 -13.95 -8.16
C PRO A 84 11.24 -12.83 -7.99
N GLN A 85 10.54 -12.49 -9.08
CA GLN A 85 9.52 -11.43 -9.05
C GLN A 85 8.47 -11.85 -8.02
N LYS A 86 8.62 -11.34 -6.79
CA LYS A 86 7.72 -11.63 -5.70
C LYS A 86 6.47 -10.79 -5.95
N GLU A 87 5.35 -11.44 -6.21
CA GLU A 87 4.06 -10.77 -6.09
C GLU A 87 3.91 -10.40 -4.62
N TYR A 88 3.70 -9.11 -4.37
CA TYR A 88 3.40 -8.65 -3.03
C TYR A 88 1.98 -9.08 -2.69
N VAL A 89 1.88 -10.17 -1.96
CA VAL A 89 0.62 -10.69 -1.44
C VAL A 89 0.40 -10.06 -0.07
N THR A 90 -0.83 -9.66 0.20
CA THR A 90 -1.24 -9.19 1.53
C THR A 90 -1.24 -10.38 2.50
N ASP A 91 -0.47 -10.27 3.58
CA ASP A 91 -0.34 -11.32 4.58
C ASP A 91 -1.42 -11.22 5.67
N GLU A 92 -1.83 -10.00 6.02
CA GLU A 92 -2.79 -9.74 7.09
C GLU A 92 -3.65 -8.51 6.76
N VAL A 93 -4.89 -8.51 7.25
CA VAL A 93 -5.78 -7.34 7.21
C VAL A 93 -6.39 -7.13 8.57
N VAL A 94 -6.29 -5.91 9.09
CA VAL A 94 -6.93 -5.50 10.34
C VAL A 94 -7.66 -4.18 10.11
N GLY A 95 -8.98 -4.20 10.22
CA GLY A 95 -9.80 -3.03 9.96
C GLY A 95 -9.63 -2.50 8.54
N SER A 96 -9.18 -1.26 8.41
CA SER A 96 -8.96 -0.57 7.13
C SER A 96 -7.51 -0.64 6.64
N GLU A 97 -6.66 -1.49 7.22
CA GLU A 97 -5.25 -1.62 6.86
C GLU A 97 -4.88 -3.04 6.44
N ALA A 98 -4.16 -3.16 5.34
CA ALA A 98 -3.53 -4.37 4.85
C ALA A 98 -2.03 -4.35 5.14
N LEU A 99 -1.48 -5.46 5.61
CA LEU A 99 -0.06 -5.63 5.91
C LEU A 99 0.58 -6.59 4.91
N ILE A 100 1.72 -6.18 4.37
CA ILE A 100 2.61 -6.99 3.57
C ILE A 100 3.89 -7.24 4.36
N ILE A 101 4.30 -8.50 4.42
CA ILE A 101 5.47 -8.98 5.14
C ILE A 101 6.51 -9.43 4.12
N ASP A 102 7.70 -8.84 4.14
CA ASP A 102 8.81 -9.22 3.29
C ASP A 102 10.10 -9.34 4.12
N ASP A 103 10.40 -10.57 4.50
CA ASP A 103 11.56 -10.90 5.31
C ASP A 103 12.58 -11.68 4.50
N ASP A 104 13.83 -11.26 4.58
CA ASP A 104 14.96 -12.00 4.08
C ASP A 104 16.09 -12.08 5.13
N GLU A 105 17.21 -12.67 4.78
CA GLU A 105 18.37 -12.80 5.68
C GLU A 105 18.99 -11.44 6.05
N LYS A 106 18.71 -10.38 5.29
CA LYS A 106 19.35 -9.07 5.39
C LYS A 106 18.43 -8.02 5.99
N LEU A 107 17.13 -8.13 5.70
CA LEU A 107 16.12 -7.13 6.02
C LEU A 107 14.85 -7.78 6.56
N THR A 108 14.20 -7.10 7.48
CA THR A 108 12.80 -7.30 7.84
C THR A 108 12.03 -6.09 7.32
N VAL A 109 11.02 -6.30 6.47
CA VAL A 109 10.23 -5.23 5.87
C VAL A 109 8.75 -5.44 6.19
N ARG A 110 8.09 -4.36 6.58
CA ARG A 110 6.64 -4.30 6.79
C ARG A 110 6.09 -3.13 5.99
N ILE A 111 5.06 -3.41 5.21
CA ILE A 111 4.37 -2.36 4.45
C ILE A 111 2.90 -2.40 4.84
N GLY A 112 2.44 -1.34 5.48
CA GLY A 112 1.03 -1.12 5.79
C GLY A 112 0.37 -0.25 4.72
N VAL A 113 -0.77 -0.69 4.21
CA VAL A 113 -1.60 0.07 3.27
C VAL A 113 -2.95 0.29 3.91
N ALA A 114 -3.24 1.52 4.29
CA ALA A 114 -4.43 1.87 5.06
C ALA A 114 -5.30 2.89 4.33
N LEU A 115 -6.62 2.68 4.38
CA LEU A 115 -7.61 3.71 4.09
C LEU A 115 -7.85 4.53 5.34
N LEU A 116 -7.62 5.84 5.27
CA LEU A 116 -7.88 6.74 6.36
C LEU A 116 -9.40 6.98 6.54
N PRO A 117 -9.84 7.38 7.73
CA PRO A 117 -11.25 7.69 7.97
C PRO A 117 -11.80 8.65 6.93
N GLY A 118 -12.99 8.32 6.39
CA GLY A 118 -13.60 9.06 5.28
C GLY A 118 -13.32 8.44 3.90
N GLY A 119 -12.31 7.58 3.75
CA GLY A 119 -12.02 6.87 2.50
C GLY A 119 -11.38 7.71 1.39
N ASP A 120 -11.15 9.02 1.64
CA ASP A 120 -10.59 9.94 0.62
C ASP A 120 -9.07 9.88 0.51
N LEU A 121 -8.42 9.34 1.52
CA LEU A 121 -6.96 9.27 1.61
C LEU A 121 -6.49 7.84 1.84
N LEU A 122 -5.40 7.51 1.17
CA LEU A 122 -4.69 6.25 1.29
C LEU A 122 -3.32 6.52 1.91
N GLN A 123 -2.98 5.80 2.96
CA GLN A 123 -1.69 5.85 3.63
C GLN A 123 -0.90 4.59 3.31
N VAL A 124 0.36 4.75 2.93
CA VAL A 124 1.32 3.65 2.79
C VAL A 124 2.45 3.90 3.77
N THR A 125 2.62 3.00 4.72
CA THR A 125 3.69 3.05 5.73
C THR A 125 4.68 1.93 5.46
N THR A 126 5.95 2.27 5.31
CA THR A 126 7.03 1.28 5.18
C THR A 126 7.92 1.33 6.40
N ALA A 127 8.11 0.20 7.04
CA ALA A 127 9.06 0.03 8.15
C ALA A 127 10.10 -1.04 7.78
N VAL A 128 11.38 -0.72 7.96
CA VAL A 128 12.49 -1.62 7.63
C VAL A 128 13.42 -1.76 8.82
N LYS A 129 13.76 -2.99 9.16
CA LYS A 129 14.78 -3.33 10.15
C LYS A 129 15.94 -4.04 9.49
N TYR A 130 17.14 -3.58 9.73
CA TYR A 130 18.34 -4.23 9.21
C TYR A 130 18.71 -5.43 10.09
N ARG A 131 18.77 -6.62 9.51
CA ARG A 131 19.22 -7.84 10.19
C ARG A 131 20.73 -8.00 10.14
N SER A 132 21.41 -7.26 9.24
CA SER A 132 22.85 -7.32 9.05
C SER A 132 23.41 -6.00 8.51
N ILE A 133 24.73 -5.81 8.64
CA ILE A 133 25.46 -4.68 8.04
C ILE A 133 25.32 -4.73 6.53
N ARG A 134 25.31 -5.92 5.92
CA ARG A 134 25.09 -6.09 4.47
C ARG A 134 23.70 -5.61 4.06
N GLY A 135 22.68 -5.86 4.87
CA GLY A 135 21.33 -5.33 4.64
C GLY A 135 21.30 -3.81 4.67
N ARG A 136 21.96 -3.19 5.64
CA ARG A 136 22.08 -1.72 5.73
C ARG A 136 22.73 -1.13 4.49
N LEU A 137 23.85 -1.71 4.03
CA LEU A 137 24.56 -1.24 2.84
C LEU A 137 23.74 -1.46 1.56
N ALA A 138 23.04 -2.59 1.43
CA ALA A 138 22.19 -2.88 0.28
C ALA A 138 20.94 -1.97 0.20
N PHE A 139 20.41 -1.52 1.36
CA PHE A 139 19.25 -0.65 1.42
C PHE A 139 19.61 0.84 1.30
N ALA A 140 20.83 1.24 1.64
CA ALA A 140 21.26 2.64 1.67
C ALA A 140 20.94 3.44 0.39
N PRO A 141 21.25 2.96 -0.84
CA PRO A 141 20.88 3.69 -2.05
C PRO A 141 19.38 3.74 -2.30
N ARG A 142 18.63 2.70 -1.89
CA ARG A 142 17.17 2.64 -2.04
C ARG A 142 16.46 3.63 -1.13
N ARG A 143 16.99 3.87 0.07
CA ARG A 143 16.42 4.78 1.07
C ARG A 143 16.12 6.17 0.49
N LEU A 144 17.00 6.70 -0.35
CA LEU A 144 16.85 8.05 -0.93
C LEU A 144 15.69 8.14 -1.94
N MET A 145 15.35 7.04 -2.60
CA MET A 145 14.35 7.02 -3.66
C MET A 145 13.05 6.33 -3.24
N HIS A 146 13.05 5.64 -2.10
CA HIS A 146 11.95 4.76 -1.69
C HIS A 146 10.63 5.50 -1.57
N ALA A 147 10.58 6.56 -0.77
CA ALA A 147 9.37 7.35 -0.56
C ALA A 147 8.82 7.93 -1.88
N ALA A 148 9.69 8.42 -2.77
CA ALA A 148 9.29 8.92 -4.09
C ALA A 148 8.73 7.82 -4.99
N ALA A 149 9.34 6.63 -4.97
CA ALA A 149 8.86 5.47 -5.71
C ALA A 149 7.48 5.01 -5.21
N VAL A 150 7.33 4.84 -3.89
CA VAL A 150 6.05 4.47 -3.27
C VAL A 150 4.98 5.53 -3.55
N ASN A 151 5.29 6.82 -3.42
CA ASN A 151 4.37 7.90 -3.76
C ASN A 151 3.91 7.83 -5.23
N THR A 152 4.82 7.55 -6.15
CA THR A 152 4.48 7.39 -7.57
C THR A 152 3.53 6.21 -7.81
N LEU A 153 3.81 5.06 -7.20
CA LEU A 153 2.98 3.86 -7.30
C LEU A 153 1.60 4.09 -6.67
N ALA A 154 1.55 4.65 -5.47
CA ALA A 154 0.31 4.93 -4.75
C ALA A 154 -0.60 5.91 -5.52
N ARG A 155 -0.04 6.99 -6.09
CA ARG A 155 -0.79 7.95 -6.93
C ARG A 155 -1.35 7.34 -8.22
N ARG A 156 -0.77 6.28 -8.74
CA ARG A 156 -1.23 5.59 -9.95
C ARG A 156 -2.28 4.53 -9.66
N ALA A 157 -2.33 4.00 -8.44
CA ALA A 157 -3.24 2.93 -8.04
C ALA A 157 -4.72 3.22 -8.37
N PRO A 158 -5.28 4.43 -8.17
CA PRO A 158 -6.64 4.74 -8.56
C PRO A 158 -6.91 4.52 -10.06
N THR A 159 -5.95 4.85 -10.92
CA THR A 159 -6.07 4.64 -12.37
C THR A 159 -6.02 3.16 -12.73
N THR A 160 -5.17 2.40 -12.05
CA THR A 160 -5.08 0.95 -12.20
C THR A 160 -6.38 0.28 -11.80
N LEU A 161 -6.96 0.64 -10.66
CA LEU A 161 -8.25 0.12 -10.19
C LEU A 161 -9.39 0.44 -11.17
N ARG A 162 -9.47 1.67 -11.67
CA ARG A 162 -10.48 2.04 -12.68
C ARG A 162 -10.34 1.22 -13.96
N ARG A 163 -9.10 0.95 -14.39
CA ARG A 163 -8.84 0.13 -15.57
C ARG A 163 -9.28 -1.31 -15.37
N ARG A 164 -9.00 -1.90 -14.20
CA ARG A 164 -9.46 -3.25 -13.83
C ARG A 164 -10.99 -3.32 -13.82
N ALA A 165 -11.66 -2.33 -13.23
CA ALA A 165 -13.11 -2.26 -13.21
C ALA A 165 -13.71 -2.21 -14.63
N LEU A 166 -13.12 -1.42 -15.54
CA LEU A 166 -13.55 -1.34 -16.94
C LEU A 166 -13.29 -2.63 -17.73
N ALA A 167 -12.24 -3.38 -17.37
CA ALA A 167 -11.92 -4.67 -17.98
C ALA A 167 -12.78 -5.83 -17.45
N GLY A 168 -13.64 -5.58 -16.46
CA GLY A 168 -14.49 -6.60 -15.85
C GLY A 168 -13.71 -7.58 -14.96
N ASP A 169 -12.56 -7.17 -14.42
CA ASP A 169 -11.79 -7.99 -13.49
C ASP A 169 -12.64 -8.25 -12.23
N PRO A 170 -12.88 -9.53 -11.86
CA PRO A 170 -13.66 -9.87 -10.67
C PRO A 170 -13.07 -9.31 -9.38
N ARG A 171 -11.77 -9.02 -9.33
CA ARG A 171 -11.10 -8.36 -8.20
C ARG A 171 -11.47 -6.89 -8.03
N ALA A 172 -12.06 -6.28 -9.08
CA ALA A 172 -12.57 -4.92 -9.07
C ALA A 172 -14.11 -4.86 -9.19
N ALA A 173 -14.80 -5.95 -8.92
CA ALA A 173 -16.26 -6.07 -9.09
C ALA A 173 -17.05 -5.07 -8.24
N SER A 174 -16.56 -4.69 -7.05
CA SER A 174 -17.12 -3.64 -6.22
C SER A 174 -17.18 -2.27 -6.91
N LEU A 175 -16.19 -1.98 -7.76
CA LEU A 175 -16.10 -0.72 -8.51
C LEU A 175 -17.02 -0.68 -9.72
N THR A 176 -17.25 -1.81 -10.38
CA THR A 176 -18.07 -1.91 -11.60
C THR A 176 -19.52 -1.52 -11.32
N TRP A 177 -20.03 -1.89 -10.15
CA TRP A 177 -21.39 -1.60 -9.76
C TRP A 177 -21.65 -0.11 -9.51
N GLN A 178 -20.67 0.64 -9.05
CA GLN A 178 -20.81 2.08 -8.76
C GLN A 178 -20.68 2.96 -9.99
N VAL A 179 -19.86 2.57 -10.97
CA VAL A 179 -19.79 3.24 -12.27
C VAL A 179 -21.15 3.20 -12.96
N SER A 180 -21.85 2.06 -12.89
CA SER A 180 -23.19 1.90 -13.45
C SER A 180 -24.24 2.78 -12.77
N ARG A 181 -24.18 2.94 -11.44
CA ARG A 181 -25.09 3.84 -10.70
C ARG A 181 -24.89 5.32 -11.02
N ARG A 182 -23.64 5.79 -11.15
CA ARG A 182 -23.37 7.18 -11.54
C ARG A 182 -23.81 7.49 -12.96
N ALA A 183 -23.71 6.54 -13.88
CA ALA A 183 -24.20 6.69 -15.24
C ALA A 183 -25.72 6.81 -15.29
N LEU A 184 -26.45 6.01 -14.50
CA LEU A 184 -27.90 6.03 -14.40
C LEU A 184 -28.44 7.25 -13.64
N GLY A 185 -27.71 7.77 -12.65
CA GLY A 185 -28.12 8.94 -11.86
C GLY A 185 -28.02 10.27 -12.60
N ARG A 186 -27.17 10.40 -13.63
CA ARG A 186 -27.06 11.62 -14.46
C ARG A 186 -28.14 11.74 -15.53
N GLY A 187 -28.82 10.65 -15.87
CA GLY A 187 -29.90 10.66 -16.87
C GLY A 187 -31.24 11.12 -16.34
N ALA A 188 -31.43 11.25 -15.02
CA ALA A 188 -32.72 11.59 -14.41
C ALA A 188 -32.89 13.07 -14.03
N SER A 189 -31.83 13.89 -14.13
CA SER A 189 -31.86 15.31 -13.69
C SER A 189 -32.10 16.31 -14.81
N ASP A 190 -32.16 15.89 -16.07
CA ASP A 190 -32.22 16.82 -17.23
C ASP A 190 -33.57 16.85 -17.94
N ARG A 191 -34.64 16.47 -17.24
CA ARG A 191 -36.01 16.63 -17.73
C ARG A 191 -36.93 17.20 -16.64
N ARG A 192 -36.76 18.49 -16.37
CA ARG A 192 -37.83 19.37 -15.83
C ARG A 192 -37.62 20.78 -16.36
#